data_82f71d8bd111eeee5769150dcb855576
#
_entry.id   82f71d8bd111eeee5769150dcb855576
#
_cell.length_a   1.000
_cell.length_b   1.000
_cell.length_c   1.000
_cell.angle_alpha   90.00
_cell.angle_beta   90.00
_cell.angle_gamma   90.00
#
_symmetry.space_group_name_H-M   'P 1'
#
loop_
_entity.id
_entity.type
_entity.pdbx_description
1 polymer ?
#
loop_
_entity_poly.entity_id
_entity_poly.type
_entity_poly.pdbx_seq_one_letter_code
_entity_poly.pdbx_strand_id
1 'polypeptide(L)'
;MDSWLYFSKKRLSSYKDEAEHKANFRLMQALAPRLGILEILTRNTVYDTLLAVGKEYILEPYALDFGGVCDEFISNQTFGFWAKIINEAKIHNQITALRDIDFRKYSKFNKKANLLRFQKVKITYDLCVKIRNRAFHFENLYKTHENGSPRISTRLGKIIVGIDPQNLEVFINDILDCFNEELKDYYLKR
;
A
#
# COMPACT_ATOMS: atom_id res chain seq x y z
N MET A 1 -29.86 9.42 13.60
CA MET A 1 -28.99 10.56 13.22
C MET A 1 -29.09 10.69 11.70
N ASP A 2 -29.44 11.88 11.21
CA ASP A 2 -29.48 12.10 9.75
C ASP A 2 -28.04 12.29 9.23
N SER A 3 -27.50 11.24 8.64
CA SER A 3 -26.10 11.21 8.14
C SER A 3 -25.83 12.24 7.03
N TRP A 4 -26.89 12.70 6.35
CA TRP A 4 -26.80 13.72 5.29
C TRP A 4 -26.38 15.10 5.80
N LEU A 5 -26.62 15.38 7.09
CA LEU A 5 -26.21 16.64 7.72
C LEU A 5 -24.69 16.75 7.90
N TYR A 6 -24.00 15.62 8.03
CA TYR A 6 -22.57 15.57 8.35
C TYR A 6 -21.69 15.13 7.19
N PHE A 7 -22.26 14.34 6.26
CA PHE A 7 -21.53 13.83 5.10
C PHE A 7 -22.17 14.30 3.81
N SER A 8 -21.39 14.73 2.83
CA SER A 8 -21.94 15.19 1.55
C SER A 8 -22.70 14.08 0.81
N LYS A 9 -23.80 14.45 0.14
CA LYS A 9 -24.57 13.52 -0.72
C LYS A 9 -23.67 12.78 -1.70
N LYS A 10 -22.71 13.49 -2.33
CA LYS A 10 -21.74 12.93 -3.27
C LYS A 10 -20.88 11.83 -2.63
N ARG A 11 -20.50 11.99 -1.35
CA ARG A 11 -19.74 10.98 -0.62
C ARG A 11 -20.61 9.77 -0.33
N LEU A 12 -21.78 9.97 0.24
CA LEU A 12 -22.70 8.90 0.63
C LEU A 12 -23.20 8.10 -0.58
N SER A 13 -23.43 8.73 -1.73
CA SER A 13 -23.85 8.05 -2.96
C SER A 13 -22.78 7.09 -3.54
N SER A 14 -21.55 7.13 -3.03
CA SER A 14 -20.50 6.16 -3.39
C SER A 14 -20.66 4.80 -2.72
N TYR A 15 -21.49 4.72 -1.67
CA TYR A 15 -21.76 3.51 -0.89
C TYR A 15 -23.13 2.93 -1.27
N LYS A 16 -23.27 1.63 -1.10
CA LYS A 16 -24.53 0.93 -1.32
C LYS A 16 -25.60 1.38 -0.33
N ASP A 17 -25.20 1.53 0.92
CA ASP A 17 -26.06 1.92 2.03
C ASP A 17 -25.23 2.49 3.19
N GLU A 18 -25.91 2.91 4.26
CA GLU A 18 -25.26 3.43 5.48
C GLU A 18 -24.45 2.35 6.23
N ALA A 19 -24.84 1.09 6.13
CA ALA A 19 -24.11 -0.01 6.77
C ALA A 19 -22.75 -0.20 6.10
N GLU A 20 -22.66 -0.14 4.76
CA GLU A 20 -21.39 -0.18 4.04
C GLU A 20 -20.52 1.03 4.37
N HIS A 21 -21.11 2.22 4.49
CA HIS A 21 -20.36 3.42 4.91
C HIS A 21 -19.72 3.24 6.31
N LYS A 22 -20.49 2.72 7.27
CA LYS A 22 -19.97 2.41 8.62
C LYS A 22 -18.92 1.31 8.59
N ALA A 23 -19.12 0.28 7.79
CA ALA A 23 -18.14 -0.80 7.59
C ALA A 23 -16.83 -0.26 7.00
N ASN A 24 -16.92 0.70 6.08
CA ASN A 24 -15.73 1.35 5.49
C ASN A 24 -14.88 2.08 6.56
N PHE A 25 -15.49 2.80 7.51
CA PHE A 25 -14.74 3.40 8.62
C PHE A 25 -14.05 2.36 9.49
N ARG A 26 -14.72 1.23 9.80
CA ARG A 26 -14.11 0.14 10.57
C ARG A 26 -12.92 -0.48 9.82
N LEU A 27 -13.07 -0.67 8.51
CA LEU A 27 -11.97 -1.17 7.68
C LEU A 27 -10.79 -0.20 7.66
N MET A 28 -11.04 1.11 7.51
CA MET A 28 -9.99 2.13 7.59
C MET A 28 -9.29 2.14 8.95
N GLN A 29 -10.05 2.03 10.04
CA GLN A 29 -9.49 1.92 11.40
C GLN A 29 -8.60 0.69 11.56
N ALA A 30 -8.99 -0.43 10.96
CA ALA A 30 -8.18 -1.65 10.98
C ALA A 30 -6.91 -1.51 10.12
N LEU A 31 -6.99 -0.84 8.97
CA LEU A 31 -5.86 -0.68 8.05
C LEU A 31 -4.85 0.39 8.50
N ALA A 32 -5.30 1.47 9.15
CA ALA A 32 -4.46 2.64 9.42
C ALA A 32 -3.15 2.32 10.19
N PRO A 33 -3.15 1.59 11.32
CA PRO A 33 -1.92 1.27 12.03
C PRO A 33 -1.00 0.36 11.20
N ARG A 34 -1.55 -0.58 10.45
CA ARG A 34 -0.80 -1.50 9.57
C ARG A 34 -0.10 -0.75 8.45
N LEU A 35 -0.81 0.18 7.82
CA LEU A 35 -0.27 1.03 6.76
C LEU A 35 0.81 1.97 7.29
N GLY A 36 0.63 2.53 8.48
CA GLY A 36 1.63 3.37 9.14
C GLY A 36 2.93 2.61 9.40
N ILE A 37 2.84 1.40 9.96
CA ILE A 37 4.00 0.52 10.17
C ILE A 37 4.67 0.17 8.84
N LEU A 38 3.89 -0.22 7.83
CA LEU A 38 4.41 -0.57 6.52
C LEU A 38 5.13 0.61 5.85
N GLU A 39 4.61 1.84 6.01
CA GLU A 39 5.25 3.06 5.49
C GLU A 39 6.60 3.31 6.18
N ILE A 40 6.68 3.17 7.52
CA ILE A 40 7.92 3.32 8.28
C ILE A 40 8.94 2.25 7.88
N LEU A 41 8.53 0.97 7.83
CA LEU A 41 9.41 -0.13 7.43
C LEU A 41 9.95 0.05 6.02
N THR A 42 9.07 0.43 5.08
CA THR A 42 9.47 0.67 3.70
C THR A 42 10.51 1.78 3.62
N ARG A 43 10.26 2.91 4.28
CA ARG A 43 11.16 4.05 4.33
C ARG A 43 12.56 3.63 4.80
N ASN A 44 12.62 3.00 5.95
CA ASN A 44 13.88 2.60 6.55
C ASN A 44 14.62 1.57 5.68
N THR A 45 13.92 0.51 5.25
CA THR A 45 14.52 -0.54 4.39
C THR A 45 15.01 0.00 3.06
N VAL A 46 14.29 0.94 2.44
CA VAL A 46 14.71 1.55 1.16
C VAL A 46 15.96 2.39 1.38
N TYR A 47 15.98 3.23 2.42
CA TYR A 47 17.13 4.06 2.73
C TYR A 47 18.38 3.24 3.04
N ASP A 48 18.27 2.26 3.94
CA ASP A 48 19.37 1.35 4.29
C ASP A 48 19.89 0.57 3.07
N THR A 49 18.95 0.14 2.18
CA THR A 49 19.32 -0.54 0.94
C THR A 49 20.09 0.39 0.00
N LEU A 50 19.68 1.65 -0.15
CA LEU A 50 20.38 2.62 -0.98
C LEU A 50 21.82 2.83 -0.47
N LEU A 51 22.00 3.01 0.83
CA LEU A 51 23.33 3.11 1.45
C LEU A 51 24.18 1.87 1.17
N ALA A 52 23.60 0.68 1.38
CA ALA A 52 24.31 -0.58 1.21
C ALA A 52 24.75 -0.84 -0.24
N VAL A 53 24.04 -0.29 -1.24
CA VAL A 53 24.38 -0.47 -2.67
C VAL A 53 25.04 0.77 -3.29
N GLY A 54 25.35 1.81 -2.52
CA GLY A 54 25.99 3.06 -2.98
C GLY A 54 25.14 3.85 -3.96
N LYS A 55 23.82 3.92 -3.72
CA LYS A 55 22.85 4.63 -4.58
C LYS A 55 22.10 5.75 -3.86
N GLU A 56 22.54 6.17 -2.70
CA GLU A 56 21.96 7.28 -1.91
C GLU A 56 21.92 8.59 -2.69
N TYR A 57 22.85 8.80 -3.63
CA TYR A 57 22.88 9.98 -4.53
C TYR A 57 21.55 10.18 -5.30
N ILE A 58 20.73 9.13 -5.47
CA ILE A 58 19.42 9.24 -6.13
C ILE A 58 18.47 10.13 -5.33
N LEU A 59 18.70 10.29 -4.02
CA LEU A 59 17.88 11.12 -3.14
C LEU A 59 18.25 12.62 -3.21
N GLU A 60 19.50 12.95 -3.59
CA GLU A 60 20.02 14.33 -3.59
C GLU A 60 19.11 15.33 -4.33
N PRO A 61 18.59 15.04 -5.55
CA PRO A 61 17.73 15.98 -6.25
C PRO A 61 16.42 16.32 -5.52
N TYR A 62 15.98 15.46 -4.61
CA TYR A 62 14.75 15.62 -3.83
C TYR A 62 14.99 16.28 -2.47
N ALA A 63 16.22 16.35 -2.01
CA ALA A 63 16.61 16.84 -0.69
C ALA A 63 17.10 18.30 -0.68
N LEU A 64 17.02 19.01 -1.80
CA LEU A 64 17.56 20.37 -1.96
C LEU A 64 16.99 21.36 -0.94
N ASP A 65 15.66 21.31 -0.73
CA ASP A 65 14.97 22.19 0.23
C ASP A 65 15.31 21.89 1.69
N PHE A 66 15.95 20.75 1.96
CA PHE A 66 16.37 20.28 3.29
C PHE A 66 17.87 20.50 3.51
N GLY A 67 18.60 21.08 2.56
CA GLY A 67 20.06 21.22 2.63
C GLY A 67 20.83 19.92 2.42
N GLY A 68 20.16 18.87 1.93
CA GLY A 68 20.73 17.56 1.67
C GLY A 68 19.89 16.41 2.26
N VAL A 69 20.38 15.19 2.06
CA VAL A 69 19.74 13.98 2.63
C VAL A 69 20.00 13.90 4.12
N CYS A 70 18.98 14.15 4.93
CA CYS A 70 19.03 14.13 6.40
C CYS A 70 17.78 13.45 6.97
N ASP A 71 17.76 13.22 8.28
CA ASP A 71 16.61 12.56 8.95
C ASP A 71 15.31 13.32 8.76
N GLU A 72 15.35 14.64 8.74
CA GLU A 72 14.17 15.46 8.47
C GLU A 72 13.64 15.22 7.05
N PHE A 73 14.49 15.26 6.03
CA PHE A 73 14.12 14.91 4.67
C PHE A 73 13.50 13.51 4.61
N ILE A 74 14.18 12.50 5.17
CA ILE A 74 13.75 11.10 5.13
C ILE A 74 12.38 10.94 5.78
N SER A 75 12.16 11.56 6.95
CA SER A 75 10.91 11.43 7.71
C SER A 75 9.71 12.13 7.05
N ASN A 76 9.95 13.17 6.28
CA ASN A 76 8.91 13.93 5.58
C ASN A 76 8.42 13.27 4.28
N GLN A 77 9.12 12.24 3.78
CA GLN A 77 8.74 11.62 2.51
C GLN A 77 7.53 10.68 2.66
N THR A 78 6.64 10.75 1.66
CA THR A 78 5.43 9.92 1.62
C THR A 78 5.73 8.47 1.23
N PHE A 79 4.82 7.56 1.54
CA PHE A 79 4.90 6.17 1.08
C PHE A 79 5.05 6.05 -0.44
N GLY A 80 4.31 6.88 -1.20
CA GLY A 80 4.42 6.93 -2.66
C GLY A 80 5.80 7.35 -3.16
N PHE A 81 6.46 8.26 -2.44
CA PHE A 81 7.83 8.65 -2.74
C PHE A 81 8.77 7.45 -2.66
N TRP A 82 8.74 6.69 -1.57
CA TRP A 82 9.60 5.52 -1.39
C TRP A 82 9.34 4.43 -2.43
N ALA A 83 8.07 4.20 -2.78
CA ALA A 83 7.70 3.28 -3.87
C ALA A 83 8.27 3.74 -5.23
N LYS A 84 8.33 5.06 -5.47
CA LYS A 84 8.97 5.64 -6.66
C LYS A 84 10.49 5.40 -6.64
N ILE A 85 11.15 5.64 -5.51
CA ILE A 85 12.60 5.44 -5.34
C ILE A 85 13.00 3.96 -5.57
N ILE A 86 12.22 2.98 -5.09
CA ILE A 86 12.46 1.56 -5.39
C ILE A 86 12.55 1.32 -6.91
N ASN A 87 11.66 1.94 -7.69
CA ASN A 87 11.64 1.80 -9.15
C ASN A 87 12.83 2.51 -9.81
N GLU A 88 13.16 3.73 -9.40
CA GLU A 88 14.26 4.53 -9.95
C GLU A 88 15.61 3.89 -9.68
N ALA A 89 15.84 3.47 -8.44
CA ALA A 89 17.09 2.83 -8.03
C ALA A 89 17.19 1.37 -8.51
N LYS A 90 16.09 0.77 -8.99
CA LYS A 90 16.01 -0.65 -9.40
C LYS A 90 16.44 -1.62 -8.29
N ILE A 91 16.07 -1.31 -7.05
CA ILE A 91 16.44 -2.09 -5.85
C ILE A 91 15.35 -3.08 -5.40
N HIS A 92 14.36 -3.37 -6.24
CA HIS A 92 13.22 -4.22 -5.90
C HIS A 92 13.61 -5.55 -5.24
N ASN A 93 14.66 -6.20 -5.74
CA ASN A 93 15.07 -7.51 -5.27
C ASN A 93 15.78 -7.50 -3.91
N GLN A 94 16.18 -6.31 -3.45
CA GLN A 94 16.86 -6.10 -2.17
C GLN A 94 15.89 -5.73 -1.03
N ILE A 95 14.69 -5.20 -1.36
CA ILE A 95 13.80 -4.61 -0.37
C ILE A 95 13.13 -5.64 0.52
N THR A 96 12.62 -6.74 -0.03
CA THR A 96 11.84 -7.71 0.74
C THR A 96 11.75 -9.07 0.07
N ALA A 97 11.47 -10.08 0.89
CA ALA A 97 11.32 -11.47 0.45
C ALA A 97 9.88 -11.78 -0.03
N LEU A 98 9.30 -10.96 -0.92
CA LEU A 98 7.97 -11.21 -1.50
C LEU A 98 7.91 -12.46 -2.42
N ARG A 99 8.73 -13.48 -2.16
CA ARG A 99 8.83 -14.68 -3.00
C ARG A 99 7.54 -15.45 -3.08
N ASP A 100 6.87 -15.57 -1.92
CA ASP A 100 5.75 -16.49 -1.72
C ASP A 100 4.38 -15.83 -1.90
N ILE A 101 4.33 -14.54 -2.25
CA ILE A 101 3.07 -13.86 -2.51
C ILE A 101 2.43 -14.41 -3.77
N ASP A 102 1.23 -14.96 -3.59
CA ASP A 102 0.32 -15.36 -4.67
C ASP A 102 -0.88 -14.41 -4.71
N PHE A 103 -0.90 -13.53 -5.69
CA PHE A 103 -1.98 -12.55 -5.82
C PHE A 103 -3.36 -13.16 -6.03
N ARG A 104 -3.46 -14.43 -6.48
CA ARG A 104 -4.75 -15.13 -6.63
C ARG A 104 -5.49 -15.30 -5.30
N LYS A 105 -4.76 -15.30 -4.18
CA LYS A 105 -5.33 -15.32 -2.82
C LYS A 105 -6.25 -14.12 -2.56
N TYR A 106 -5.97 -12.98 -3.20
CA TYR A 106 -6.62 -11.71 -2.84
C TYR A 106 -7.76 -11.32 -3.79
N SER A 107 -7.90 -11.95 -4.95
CA SER A 107 -9.05 -11.76 -5.84
C SER A 107 -9.19 -12.90 -6.85
N LYS A 108 -10.43 -13.34 -7.05
CA LYS A 108 -10.77 -14.32 -8.11
C LYS A 108 -10.51 -13.79 -9.52
N PHE A 109 -10.39 -12.48 -9.69
CA PHE A 109 -10.08 -11.84 -10.98
C PHE A 109 -8.59 -11.90 -11.32
N ASN A 110 -7.74 -12.22 -10.37
CA ASN A 110 -6.30 -12.33 -10.59
C ASN A 110 -5.97 -13.64 -11.30
N LYS A 111 -5.41 -13.54 -12.50
CA LYS A 111 -4.99 -14.70 -13.28
C LYS A 111 -3.63 -15.22 -12.82
N LYS A 112 -3.39 -16.51 -13.03
CA LYS A 112 -2.05 -17.09 -12.87
C LYS A 112 -1.09 -16.39 -13.83
N ALA A 113 0.00 -15.86 -13.31
CA ALA A 113 1.04 -15.21 -14.08
C ALA A 113 2.42 -15.56 -13.49
N ASN A 114 3.37 -15.90 -14.36
CA ASN A 114 4.75 -16.11 -13.94
C ASN A 114 5.43 -14.75 -13.76
N LEU A 115 5.27 -14.18 -12.57
CA LEU A 115 5.86 -12.91 -12.20
C LEU A 115 7.27 -13.09 -11.68
N LEU A 116 8.21 -12.34 -12.23
CA LEU A 116 9.55 -12.21 -11.68
C LEU A 116 9.50 -11.50 -10.34
N ARG A 117 10.52 -11.70 -9.49
CA ARG A 117 10.57 -11.13 -8.14
C ARG A 117 10.37 -9.61 -8.15
N PHE A 118 11.11 -8.88 -8.99
CA PHE A 118 10.97 -7.43 -9.08
C PHE A 118 9.56 -6.98 -9.50
N GLN A 119 8.88 -7.77 -10.35
CA GLN A 119 7.50 -7.48 -10.77
C GLN A 119 6.52 -7.65 -9.61
N LYS A 120 6.71 -8.70 -8.78
CA LYS A 120 5.91 -8.88 -7.56
C LYS A 120 6.09 -7.69 -6.61
N VAL A 121 7.33 -7.25 -6.36
CA VAL A 121 7.62 -6.10 -5.50
C VAL A 121 6.95 -4.84 -6.06
N LYS A 122 7.12 -4.55 -7.34
CA LYS A 122 6.49 -3.38 -7.99
C LYS A 122 4.97 -3.40 -7.85
N ILE A 123 4.31 -4.51 -8.18
CA ILE A 123 2.85 -4.66 -8.07
C ILE A 123 2.40 -4.44 -6.62
N THR A 124 3.11 -5.05 -5.66
CA THR A 124 2.80 -4.93 -4.24
C THR A 124 2.84 -3.48 -3.78
N TYR A 125 3.92 -2.76 -4.05
CA TYR A 125 4.04 -1.36 -3.63
C TYR A 125 3.05 -0.45 -4.34
N ASP A 126 2.78 -0.66 -5.63
CA ASP A 126 1.73 0.07 -6.37
C ASP A 126 0.34 -0.11 -5.71
N LEU A 127 0.03 -1.33 -5.25
CA LEU A 127 -1.23 -1.62 -4.54
C LEU A 127 -1.25 -1.01 -3.13
N CYS A 128 -0.17 -1.16 -2.36
CA CYS A 128 -0.07 -0.59 -1.02
C CYS A 128 -0.24 0.94 -1.02
N VAL A 129 0.41 1.64 -1.95
CA VAL A 129 0.24 3.10 -2.13
C VAL A 129 -1.21 3.45 -2.45
N LYS A 130 -1.88 2.69 -3.32
CA LYS A 130 -3.30 2.92 -3.64
C LYS A 130 -4.21 2.67 -2.44
N ILE A 131 -3.98 1.61 -1.67
CA ILE A 131 -4.74 1.31 -0.45
C ILE A 131 -4.55 2.45 0.55
N ARG A 132 -3.29 2.82 0.83
CA ARG A 132 -2.94 3.90 1.75
C ARG A 132 -3.62 5.21 1.36
N ASN A 133 -3.49 5.65 0.12
CA ASN A 133 -4.06 6.90 -0.33
C ASN A 133 -5.59 6.90 -0.21
N ARG A 134 -6.27 5.83 -0.63
CA ARG A 134 -7.73 5.74 -0.49
C ARG A 134 -8.20 5.69 0.95
N ALA A 135 -7.50 4.94 1.82
CA ALA A 135 -7.82 4.86 3.24
C ALA A 135 -7.69 6.24 3.92
N PHE A 136 -6.57 6.92 3.72
CA PHE A 136 -6.31 8.23 4.36
C PHE A 136 -7.09 9.40 3.73
N HIS A 137 -7.60 9.25 2.51
CA HIS A 137 -8.56 10.18 1.90
C HIS A 137 -10.01 9.80 2.18
N PHE A 138 -10.27 8.81 3.02
CA PHE A 138 -11.61 8.35 3.40
C PHE A 138 -12.49 8.00 2.17
N GLU A 139 -11.89 7.41 1.13
CA GLU A 139 -12.63 6.91 -0.03
C GLU A 139 -13.34 5.59 0.29
N ASN A 140 -14.37 5.26 -0.52
CA ASN A 140 -15.04 3.96 -0.42
C ASN A 140 -14.10 2.82 -0.88
N LEU A 141 -13.58 2.05 0.09
CA LEU A 141 -12.72 0.89 -0.14
C LEU A 141 -13.50 -0.34 -0.64
N TYR A 142 -14.81 -0.39 -0.41
CA TYR A 142 -15.69 -1.48 -0.88
C TYR A 142 -16.10 -1.33 -2.35
N LYS A 143 -15.86 -0.17 -2.96
CA LYS A 143 -16.28 0.08 -4.32
C LYS A 143 -15.56 -0.83 -5.31
N THR A 144 -16.33 -1.52 -6.15
CA THR A 144 -15.86 -2.33 -7.29
C THR A 144 -16.19 -1.65 -8.62
N HIS A 145 -15.71 -2.21 -9.72
CA HIS A 145 -16.17 -1.90 -11.07
C HIS A 145 -17.53 -2.58 -11.34
N GLU A 146 -18.23 -2.19 -12.40
CA GLU A 146 -19.54 -2.74 -12.77
C GLU A 146 -19.51 -4.27 -12.98
N ASN A 147 -18.40 -4.80 -13.48
CA ASN A 147 -18.19 -6.23 -13.64
C ASN A 147 -17.80 -6.96 -12.35
N GLY A 148 -17.83 -6.27 -11.19
CA GLY A 148 -17.47 -6.80 -9.88
C GLY A 148 -15.96 -6.89 -9.62
N SER A 149 -15.09 -6.54 -10.58
CA SER A 149 -13.64 -6.57 -10.34
C SER A 149 -13.20 -5.48 -9.34
N PRO A 150 -12.12 -5.73 -8.58
CA PRO A 150 -11.68 -4.79 -7.56
C PRO A 150 -11.21 -3.47 -8.17
N ARG A 151 -11.64 -2.36 -7.58
CA ARG A 151 -11.20 -1.02 -7.98
C ARG A 151 -9.77 -0.72 -7.51
N ILE A 152 -9.34 -1.36 -6.42
CA ILE A 152 -7.95 -1.34 -5.98
C ILE A 152 -7.19 -2.36 -6.82
N SER A 153 -6.62 -1.89 -7.91
CA SER A 153 -5.88 -2.72 -8.86
C SER A 153 -4.71 -1.96 -9.48
N THR A 154 -3.72 -2.70 -9.96
CA THR A 154 -2.59 -2.16 -10.72
C THR A 154 -2.36 -2.98 -11.99
N ARG A 155 -1.67 -2.38 -12.94
CA ARG A 155 -1.35 -3.02 -14.23
C ARG A 155 0.16 -3.02 -14.45
N LEU A 156 0.67 -4.17 -14.83
CA LEU A 156 2.05 -4.33 -15.30
C LEU A 156 2.03 -5.03 -16.66
N GLY A 157 2.22 -4.25 -17.73
CA GLY A 157 2.04 -4.74 -19.10
C GLY A 157 0.60 -5.23 -19.35
N LYS A 158 0.45 -6.52 -19.67
CA LYS A 158 -0.85 -7.17 -19.88
C LYS A 158 -1.46 -7.75 -18.59
N ILE A 159 -0.69 -7.78 -17.50
CA ILE A 159 -1.12 -8.36 -16.23
C ILE A 159 -1.84 -7.29 -15.42
N ILE A 160 -3.04 -7.60 -14.94
CA ILE A 160 -3.80 -6.78 -13.99
C ILE A 160 -3.90 -7.58 -12.71
N VAL A 161 -3.56 -6.94 -11.60
CA VAL A 161 -3.68 -7.50 -10.25
C VAL A 161 -4.54 -6.56 -9.42
N GLY A 162 -5.56 -7.10 -8.77
CA GLY A 162 -6.45 -6.38 -7.88
C GLY A 162 -6.60 -7.06 -6.54
N ILE A 163 -7.08 -6.31 -5.55
CA ILE A 163 -7.38 -6.81 -4.21
C ILE A 163 -8.86 -6.57 -3.96
N ASP A 164 -9.61 -7.65 -3.70
CA ASP A 164 -11.01 -7.55 -3.32
C ASP A 164 -11.13 -6.88 -1.94
N PRO A 165 -12.17 -6.06 -1.70
CA PRO A 165 -12.32 -5.29 -0.47
C PRO A 165 -12.15 -6.11 0.82
N GLN A 166 -12.71 -7.32 0.84
CA GLN A 166 -12.63 -8.23 1.99
C GLN A 166 -11.24 -8.80 2.25
N ASN A 167 -10.31 -8.67 1.30
CA ASN A 167 -8.95 -9.20 1.40
C ASN A 167 -7.90 -8.11 1.66
N LEU A 168 -8.30 -6.84 1.84
CA LEU A 168 -7.36 -5.73 2.05
C LEU A 168 -6.52 -5.91 3.33
N GLU A 169 -7.16 -6.29 4.44
CA GLU A 169 -6.42 -6.55 5.69
C GLU A 169 -5.47 -7.74 5.55
N VAL A 170 -5.95 -8.83 4.95
CA VAL A 170 -5.15 -10.04 4.72
C VAL A 170 -3.93 -9.70 3.86
N PHE A 171 -4.14 -8.92 2.78
CA PHE A 171 -3.04 -8.50 1.91
C PHE A 171 -1.98 -7.69 2.66
N ILE A 172 -2.38 -6.67 3.43
CA ILE A 172 -1.42 -5.84 4.18
C ILE A 172 -0.71 -6.66 5.26
N ASN A 173 -1.40 -7.57 5.95
CA ASN A 173 -0.79 -8.46 6.93
C ASN A 173 0.26 -9.38 6.29
N ASP A 174 -0.06 -10.01 5.15
CA ASP A 174 0.88 -10.87 4.43
C ASP A 174 2.14 -10.09 3.97
N ILE A 175 1.99 -8.80 3.64
CA ILE A 175 3.15 -7.96 3.32
C ILE A 175 4.00 -7.67 4.56
N LEU A 176 3.38 -7.35 5.70
CA LEU A 176 4.09 -7.12 6.96
C LEU A 176 4.85 -8.38 7.40
N ASP A 177 4.25 -9.57 7.24
CA ASP A 177 4.90 -10.85 7.53
C ASP A 177 6.14 -11.11 6.67
N CYS A 178 6.20 -10.53 5.45
CA CYS A 178 7.40 -10.60 4.62
C CYS A 178 8.59 -9.79 5.18
N PHE A 179 8.35 -8.87 6.10
CA PHE A 179 9.42 -8.14 6.81
C PHE A 179 9.80 -8.88 8.10
N ASN A 180 8.83 -9.16 8.95
CA ASN A 180 9.02 -9.93 10.19
C ASN A 180 7.64 -10.41 10.70
N GLU A 181 7.51 -11.72 11.00
CA GLU A 181 6.27 -12.32 11.51
C GLU A 181 5.86 -11.76 12.88
N GLU A 182 6.80 -11.31 13.70
CA GLU A 182 6.55 -10.73 15.02
C GLU A 182 5.88 -9.34 14.96
N LEU A 183 5.93 -8.66 13.81
CA LEU A 183 5.33 -7.33 13.66
C LEU A 183 3.83 -7.31 13.91
N LYS A 184 3.12 -8.40 13.59
CA LYS A 184 1.69 -8.53 13.91
C LYS A 184 1.44 -8.42 15.41
N ASP A 185 2.27 -9.08 16.21
CA ASP A 185 2.15 -9.09 17.66
C ASP A 185 2.44 -7.71 18.27
N TYR A 186 3.35 -6.96 17.67
CA TYR A 186 3.74 -5.63 18.15
C TYR A 186 2.56 -4.65 18.18
N TYR A 187 1.63 -4.72 17.21
CA TYR A 187 0.52 -3.76 17.13
C TYR A 187 -0.87 -4.38 17.39
N LEU A 188 -1.00 -5.72 17.45
CA LEU A 188 -2.26 -6.40 17.75
C LEU A 188 -2.39 -6.80 19.22
N LYS A 189 -1.29 -7.05 19.92
CA LYS A 189 -1.32 -7.36 21.36
C LYS A 189 -1.48 -6.05 22.15
N ARG A 190 -2.61 -5.95 22.85
CA ARG A 190 -2.86 -4.98 23.92
C ARG A 190 -2.24 -5.45 25.22
#